data_a36792fdafd72bebad5c6f59501469b9
#
_entry.id   a36792fdafd72bebad5c6f59501469b9
#
_cell.length_a   1.000
_cell.length_b   1.000
_cell.length_c   1.000
_cell.angle_alpha   90.00
_cell.angle_beta   90.00
_cell.angle_gamma   90.00
#
_symmetry.space_group_name_H-M   'P 1'
#
loop_
_entity.id
_entity.type
_entity.pdbx_description
1 polymer ?
#
loop_
_entity_poly.entity_id
_entity_poly.type
_entity_poly.pdbx_seq_one_letter_code
_entity_poly.pdbx_strand_id
1 'polypeptide(L)'
;MSLQEILLENTKKAIAQHYGQQIENIEIQLTRKEFEGDYTIVLFPLLKFIKAKPEQIGEVLGAYLTEHVAEVTAYNVVKGFLNLTIADSYFLSFFGEIAAQERYGTTPITAESPAMIVEYSSPNTNKPLHLGHIRNNLLGFSMAKILEATGKRVYKTQIINDRGIHICKSMIAWQLFGKGETPESTGLKGDKLVGKYYVLFDKAYKEEIAQLIAEGKSKEVAEREAPIFVKAQEMLRLWEQGDADTLALWKQMNQWVYDGFEVTYRNLGVSFDRNYYESETYLLGKDIVQRGLEQGVFYRKEDGSVWIDLTADGLDEKLVLRSDGTSVYITQDLGTATKRIEEDFPKVEGMIYTVGNEQDYHFKVLFLILQKLGFAWAKNLYHLSYGMVELPNGKMKSREGTVVDADDLMEEMVQVAEELSQELGKLDGYTQQQKQQLYRVIGLGALKYYILKVDPKKKIAFNPQESIDFQGNTGPFIQYTYARIQSILRKAGELPMLPTSGDLHPKERELIKQLSLFASVVQQAADTYSPALIANYVYELVKEFNSFYQNVSILGEEDPAKRSLRIHLSRKVGEVIATGFDLLGIEVPERM
;
A
#
# COMPACT_ATOMS: atom_id res chain seq x y z
N MET A 1 -7.44 -29.46 6.15
CA MET A 1 -7.54 -29.42 4.66
C MET A 1 -8.76 -28.59 4.34
N SER A 2 -8.61 -27.56 3.51
CA SER A 2 -9.74 -26.70 3.10
C SER A 2 -10.70 -27.49 2.20
N LEU A 3 -11.96 -27.05 2.08
CA LEU A 3 -12.91 -27.70 1.17
C LEU A 3 -12.42 -27.69 -0.28
N GLN A 4 -11.77 -26.61 -0.71
CA GLN A 4 -11.19 -26.53 -2.06
C GLN A 4 -10.11 -27.61 -2.28
N GLU A 5 -9.25 -27.87 -1.29
CA GLU A 5 -8.26 -28.95 -1.36
C GLU A 5 -8.94 -30.33 -1.39
N ILE A 6 -9.99 -30.54 -0.59
CA ILE A 6 -10.78 -31.79 -0.61
C ILE A 6 -11.42 -32.01 -1.98
N LEU A 7 -12.06 -30.97 -2.53
CA LEU A 7 -12.67 -31.03 -3.85
C LEU A 7 -11.63 -31.28 -4.96
N LEU A 8 -10.46 -30.60 -4.89
CA LEU A 8 -9.38 -30.77 -5.86
C LEU A 8 -8.86 -32.21 -5.86
N GLU A 9 -8.52 -32.74 -4.68
CA GLU A 9 -8.00 -34.11 -4.53
C GLU A 9 -9.00 -35.17 -5.02
N ASN A 10 -10.28 -35.02 -4.66
CA ASN A 10 -11.30 -35.97 -5.10
C ASN A 10 -11.63 -35.83 -6.58
N THR A 11 -11.55 -34.61 -7.15
CA THR A 11 -11.68 -34.42 -8.61
C THR A 11 -10.52 -35.09 -9.35
N LYS A 12 -9.29 -34.96 -8.86
CA LYS A 12 -8.12 -35.67 -9.43
C LYS A 12 -8.32 -37.19 -9.37
N LYS A 13 -8.79 -37.73 -8.25
CA LYS A 13 -9.09 -39.16 -8.11
C LYS A 13 -10.17 -39.63 -9.10
N ALA A 14 -11.27 -38.86 -9.24
CA ALA A 14 -12.32 -39.14 -10.18
C ALA A 14 -11.81 -39.19 -11.64
N ILE A 15 -10.99 -38.21 -12.03
CA ILE A 15 -10.38 -38.16 -13.36
C ILE A 15 -9.45 -39.34 -13.60
N ALA A 16 -8.61 -39.68 -12.64
CA ALA A 16 -7.72 -40.84 -12.76
C ALA A 16 -8.51 -42.15 -12.88
N GLN A 17 -9.57 -42.33 -12.10
CA GLN A 17 -10.39 -43.53 -12.08
C GLN A 17 -11.23 -43.70 -13.36
N HIS A 18 -11.88 -42.66 -13.84
CA HIS A 18 -12.83 -42.77 -14.96
C HIS A 18 -12.20 -42.48 -16.32
N TYR A 19 -11.09 -41.76 -16.39
CA TYR A 19 -10.46 -41.35 -17.64
C TYR A 19 -8.99 -41.78 -17.78
N GLY A 20 -8.39 -42.34 -16.72
CA GLY A 20 -6.99 -42.77 -16.71
C GLY A 20 -5.99 -41.62 -16.88
N GLN A 21 -6.38 -40.40 -16.59
CA GLN A 21 -5.57 -39.19 -16.77
C GLN A 21 -5.12 -38.64 -15.41
N GLN A 22 -3.91 -38.06 -15.39
CA GLN A 22 -3.42 -37.29 -14.24
C GLN A 22 -3.36 -35.82 -14.64
N ILE A 23 -4.16 -34.97 -14.02
CA ILE A 23 -4.26 -33.53 -14.29
C ILE A 23 -3.95 -32.78 -13.01
N GLU A 24 -2.88 -32.00 -13.02
CA GLU A 24 -2.45 -31.25 -11.83
C GLU A 24 -3.25 -29.96 -11.63
N ASN A 25 -3.52 -29.23 -12.71
CA ASN A 25 -4.17 -27.93 -12.65
C ASN A 25 -5.67 -28.08 -12.97
N ILE A 26 -6.51 -28.07 -11.91
CA ILE A 26 -7.96 -28.05 -12.03
C ILE A 26 -8.44 -26.74 -11.38
N GLU A 27 -9.18 -25.96 -12.15
CA GLU A 27 -9.70 -24.68 -11.68
C GLU A 27 -10.99 -24.89 -10.88
N ILE A 28 -10.95 -24.52 -9.58
CA ILE A 28 -12.09 -24.52 -8.66
C ILE A 28 -12.29 -23.09 -8.15
N GLN A 29 -13.48 -22.55 -8.35
CA GLN A 29 -13.84 -21.20 -7.97
C GLN A 29 -15.23 -21.15 -7.30
N LEU A 30 -15.58 -20.04 -6.67
CA LEU A 30 -16.96 -19.86 -6.21
C LEU A 30 -17.91 -19.80 -7.40
N THR A 31 -19.09 -20.38 -7.24
CA THR A 31 -20.12 -20.35 -8.28
C THR A 31 -20.59 -18.91 -8.52
N ARG A 32 -20.71 -18.52 -9.79
CA ARG A 32 -21.23 -17.20 -10.17
C ARG A 32 -22.69 -17.06 -9.76
N LYS A 33 -23.09 -15.83 -9.41
CA LYS A 33 -24.44 -15.52 -8.88
C LYS A 33 -25.60 -15.92 -9.83
N GLU A 34 -25.34 -16.03 -11.12
CA GLU A 34 -26.32 -16.47 -12.13
C GLU A 34 -26.53 -17.98 -12.20
N PHE A 35 -25.73 -18.78 -11.50
CA PHE A 35 -25.82 -20.24 -11.45
C PHE A 35 -26.13 -20.73 -10.03
N GLU A 36 -26.85 -21.85 -9.94
CA GLU A 36 -27.07 -22.55 -8.68
C GLU A 36 -25.84 -23.34 -8.28
N GLY A 37 -25.46 -23.28 -6.98
CA GLY A 37 -24.31 -23.96 -6.41
C GLY A 37 -23.43 -23.03 -5.58
N ASP A 38 -22.42 -23.60 -4.95
CA ASP A 38 -21.47 -22.90 -4.07
C ASP A 38 -20.06 -22.86 -4.65
N TYR A 39 -19.61 -23.98 -5.24
CA TYR A 39 -18.32 -24.09 -5.90
C TYR A 39 -18.47 -24.59 -7.32
N THR A 40 -17.65 -24.09 -8.22
CA THR A 40 -17.65 -24.46 -9.65
C THR A 40 -16.30 -25.04 -10.04
N ILE A 41 -16.32 -26.19 -10.69
CA ILE A 41 -15.17 -26.77 -11.39
C ILE A 41 -15.30 -26.40 -12.87
N VAL A 42 -14.27 -25.74 -13.43
CA VAL A 42 -14.25 -25.33 -14.84
C VAL A 42 -13.84 -26.53 -15.70
N LEU A 43 -14.72 -27.00 -16.57
CA LEU A 43 -14.51 -28.23 -17.34
C LEU A 43 -13.72 -28.01 -18.63
N PHE A 44 -13.74 -26.82 -19.20
CA PHE A 44 -13.08 -26.53 -20.50
C PHE A 44 -11.58 -26.84 -20.54
N PRO A 45 -10.77 -26.53 -19.51
CA PRO A 45 -9.36 -26.89 -19.52
C PRO A 45 -9.12 -28.40 -19.55
N LEU A 46 -10.04 -29.20 -19.02
CA LEU A 46 -9.94 -30.67 -18.97
C LEU A 46 -10.07 -31.30 -20.34
N LEU A 47 -10.72 -30.63 -21.32
CA LEU A 47 -10.89 -31.13 -22.71
C LEU A 47 -9.57 -31.30 -23.43
N LYS A 48 -8.50 -30.68 -22.99
CA LYS A 48 -7.15 -30.89 -23.53
C LYS A 48 -6.62 -32.30 -23.26
N PHE A 49 -7.15 -32.95 -22.20
CA PHE A 49 -6.68 -34.24 -21.70
C PHE A 49 -7.75 -35.35 -21.87
N ILE A 50 -9.03 -34.97 -21.81
CA ILE A 50 -10.17 -35.89 -21.81
C ILE A 50 -10.97 -35.70 -23.12
N LYS A 51 -11.11 -36.78 -23.89
CA LYS A 51 -11.88 -36.79 -25.14
C LYS A 51 -13.35 -37.12 -24.86
N ALA A 52 -14.08 -36.19 -24.23
CA ALA A 52 -15.50 -36.28 -23.96
C ALA A 52 -16.14 -34.89 -24.02
N LYS A 53 -17.48 -34.81 -24.07
CA LYS A 53 -18.17 -33.52 -23.99
C LYS A 53 -18.10 -32.97 -22.56
N PRO A 54 -18.05 -31.64 -22.38
CA PRO A 54 -18.02 -31.05 -21.04
C PRO A 54 -19.16 -31.54 -20.13
N GLU A 55 -20.35 -31.67 -20.67
CA GLU A 55 -21.52 -32.14 -19.96
C GLU A 55 -21.32 -33.57 -19.42
N GLN A 56 -20.74 -34.47 -20.25
CA GLN A 56 -20.46 -35.85 -19.85
C GLN A 56 -19.39 -35.90 -18.75
N ILE A 57 -18.33 -35.09 -18.87
CA ILE A 57 -17.29 -35.00 -17.86
C ILE A 57 -17.90 -34.48 -16.54
N GLY A 58 -18.72 -33.42 -16.62
CA GLY A 58 -19.39 -32.84 -15.46
C GLY A 58 -20.30 -33.83 -14.74
N GLU A 59 -21.10 -34.62 -15.47
CA GLU A 59 -21.97 -35.63 -14.87
C GLU A 59 -21.17 -36.71 -14.14
N VAL A 60 -20.09 -37.22 -14.74
CA VAL A 60 -19.24 -38.24 -14.10
C VAL A 60 -18.55 -37.69 -12.85
N LEU A 61 -17.96 -36.50 -12.95
CA LEU A 61 -17.27 -35.89 -11.81
C LEU A 61 -18.25 -35.47 -10.71
N GLY A 62 -19.41 -34.93 -11.07
CA GLY A 62 -20.45 -34.52 -10.12
C GLY A 62 -21.02 -35.70 -9.34
N ALA A 63 -21.34 -36.80 -10.02
CA ALA A 63 -21.78 -38.02 -9.39
C ALA A 63 -20.73 -38.58 -8.42
N TYR A 64 -19.46 -38.67 -8.87
CA TYR A 64 -18.36 -39.12 -8.03
C TYR A 64 -18.19 -38.26 -6.77
N LEU A 65 -18.19 -36.91 -6.93
CA LEU A 65 -18.01 -36.00 -5.81
C LEU A 65 -19.17 -36.09 -4.81
N THR A 66 -20.40 -36.22 -5.28
CA THR A 66 -21.57 -36.39 -4.38
C THR A 66 -21.52 -37.70 -3.60
N GLU A 67 -20.93 -38.75 -4.18
CA GLU A 67 -20.78 -40.04 -3.50
C GLU A 67 -19.61 -40.08 -2.51
N HIS A 68 -18.49 -39.40 -2.82
CA HIS A 68 -17.22 -39.55 -2.10
C HIS A 68 -16.84 -38.35 -1.23
N VAL A 69 -17.54 -37.22 -1.33
CA VAL A 69 -17.30 -36.00 -0.52
C VAL A 69 -18.57 -35.68 0.27
N ALA A 70 -18.55 -35.93 1.56
CA ALA A 70 -19.72 -35.81 2.45
C ALA A 70 -20.32 -34.37 2.46
N GLU A 71 -19.51 -33.38 2.19
CA GLU A 71 -19.90 -31.97 2.12
C GLU A 71 -20.68 -31.64 0.84
N VAL A 72 -20.58 -32.43 -0.23
CA VAL A 72 -21.29 -32.20 -1.50
C VAL A 72 -22.65 -32.86 -1.48
N THR A 73 -23.72 -32.09 -1.51
CA THR A 73 -25.10 -32.58 -1.44
C THR A 73 -25.80 -32.69 -2.78
N ALA A 74 -25.40 -31.90 -3.75
CA ALA A 74 -25.96 -31.89 -5.10
C ALA A 74 -24.96 -31.27 -6.09
N TYR A 75 -25.23 -31.47 -7.38
CA TYR A 75 -24.50 -30.82 -8.45
C TYR A 75 -25.41 -30.50 -9.63
N ASN A 76 -24.97 -29.57 -10.47
CA ASN A 76 -25.54 -29.34 -11.79
C ASN A 76 -24.43 -29.00 -12.79
N VAL A 77 -24.69 -29.31 -14.06
CA VAL A 77 -23.74 -29.03 -15.15
C VAL A 77 -24.36 -28.06 -16.13
N VAL A 78 -23.80 -26.87 -16.23
CA VAL A 78 -24.34 -25.81 -17.09
C VAL A 78 -23.21 -25.17 -17.90
N LYS A 79 -23.32 -25.20 -19.23
CA LYS A 79 -22.39 -24.53 -20.17
C LYS A 79 -20.90 -24.81 -19.90
N GLY A 80 -20.54 -26.06 -19.57
CA GLY A 80 -19.15 -26.44 -19.30
C GLY A 80 -18.65 -26.09 -17.91
N PHE A 81 -19.55 -25.82 -16.98
CA PHE A 81 -19.29 -25.60 -15.55
C PHE A 81 -19.99 -26.68 -14.73
N LEU A 82 -19.24 -27.36 -13.88
CA LEU A 82 -19.78 -28.27 -12.87
C LEU A 82 -19.92 -27.48 -11.57
N ASN A 83 -21.16 -27.16 -11.21
CA ASN A 83 -21.47 -26.43 -9.99
C ASN A 83 -21.89 -27.42 -8.90
N LEU A 84 -21.29 -27.30 -7.73
CA LEU A 84 -21.48 -28.16 -6.56
C LEU A 84 -22.25 -27.40 -5.49
N THR A 85 -23.25 -28.05 -4.89
CA THR A 85 -23.97 -27.53 -3.71
C THR A 85 -23.38 -28.16 -2.46
N ILE A 86 -23.01 -27.33 -1.50
CA ILE A 86 -22.36 -27.74 -0.26
C ILE A 86 -23.37 -27.75 0.90
N ALA A 87 -23.24 -28.72 1.80
CA ALA A 87 -24.09 -28.88 2.97
C ALA A 87 -24.02 -27.66 3.92
N ASP A 88 -25.14 -27.22 4.47
CA ASP A 88 -25.20 -26.17 5.49
C ASP A 88 -24.36 -26.49 6.72
N SER A 89 -24.27 -27.77 7.09
CA SER A 89 -23.41 -28.22 8.19
C SER A 89 -21.93 -27.87 8.01
N TYR A 90 -21.43 -27.91 6.78
CA TYR A 90 -20.05 -27.45 6.49
C TYR A 90 -19.89 -25.97 6.76
N PHE A 91 -20.79 -25.13 6.25
CA PHE A 91 -20.73 -23.68 6.44
C PHE A 91 -20.87 -23.30 7.91
N LEU A 92 -21.72 -23.99 8.68
CA LEU A 92 -21.87 -23.77 10.12
C LEU A 92 -20.63 -24.19 10.90
N SER A 93 -20.01 -25.34 10.56
CA SER A 93 -18.75 -25.79 11.15
C SER A 93 -17.63 -24.80 10.87
N PHE A 94 -17.45 -24.43 9.61
CA PHE A 94 -16.46 -23.41 9.20
C PHE A 94 -16.68 -22.09 9.93
N PHE A 95 -17.92 -21.62 10.00
CA PHE A 95 -18.24 -20.37 10.70
C PHE A 95 -17.94 -20.48 12.19
N GLY A 96 -18.25 -21.61 12.82
CA GLY A 96 -17.90 -21.89 14.22
C GLY A 96 -16.40 -21.77 14.49
N GLU A 97 -15.57 -22.30 13.60
CA GLU A 97 -14.11 -22.20 13.70
C GLU A 97 -13.61 -20.75 13.63
N ILE A 98 -14.09 -19.99 12.65
CA ILE A 98 -13.64 -18.60 12.47
C ILE A 98 -14.25 -17.64 13.49
N ALA A 99 -15.46 -17.91 14.00
CA ALA A 99 -16.13 -17.06 14.99
C ALA A 99 -15.32 -16.94 16.28
N ALA A 100 -14.56 -17.97 16.65
CA ALA A 100 -13.70 -18.00 17.83
C ALA A 100 -12.33 -17.29 17.64
N GLN A 101 -11.94 -16.98 16.40
CA GLN A 101 -10.64 -16.37 16.10
C GLN A 101 -10.73 -14.85 16.20
N GLU A 102 -9.93 -14.20 17.04
CA GLU A 102 -9.93 -12.74 17.22
C GLU A 102 -9.49 -11.99 15.96
N ARG A 103 -8.43 -12.46 15.31
CA ARG A 103 -7.87 -11.87 14.08
C ARG A 103 -7.89 -12.88 12.93
N TYR A 104 -9.08 -13.32 12.59
CA TYR A 104 -9.27 -14.26 11.47
C TYR A 104 -8.60 -13.73 10.20
N GLY A 105 -7.93 -14.60 9.47
CA GLY A 105 -7.25 -14.30 8.21
C GLY A 105 -5.83 -13.74 8.38
N THR A 106 -5.31 -13.65 9.63
CA THR A 106 -3.94 -13.21 9.88
C THR A 106 -3.11 -14.31 10.55
N THR A 107 -1.80 -14.29 10.31
CA THR A 107 -0.82 -15.18 10.92
C THR A 107 0.02 -14.40 11.93
N PRO A 108 0.17 -14.87 13.19
CA PRO A 108 0.98 -14.21 14.19
C PRO A 108 2.47 -14.18 13.81
N ILE A 109 3.15 -13.10 14.17
CA ILE A 109 4.61 -12.98 14.06
C ILE A 109 5.25 -13.72 15.23
N THR A 110 6.25 -14.56 14.94
CA THR A 110 7.02 -15.31 15.92
C THR A 110 8.50 -14.90 15.92
N ALA A 111 9.31 -15.51 16.77
CA ALA A 111 10.76 -15.26 16.79
C ALA A 111 11.46 -15.75 15.49
N GLU A 112 10.91 -16.79 14.86
CA GLU A 112 11.39 -17.42 13.63
C GLU A 112 10.79 -16.82 12.36
N SER A 113 9.90 -15.83 12.49
CA SER A 113 9.27 -15.18 11.34
C SER A 113 10.31 -14.56 10.41
N PRO A 114 10.20 -14.78 9.09
CA PRO A 114 11.07 -14.13 8.12
C PRO A 114 10.90 -12.62 8.18
N ALA A 115 12.00 -11.88 8.00
CA ALA A 115 11.99 -10.44 8.08
C ALA A 115 12.15 -9.78 6.70
N MET A 116 11.45 -8.66 6.51
CA MET A 116 11.48 -7.84 5.29
C MET A 116 11.64 -6.37 5.66
N ILE A 117 12.26 -5.59 4.78
CA ILE A 117 12.23 -4.13 4.85
C ILE A 117 11.19 -3.61 3.85
N VAL A 118 10.43 -2.60 4.24
CA VAL A 118 9.59 -1.82 3.33
C VAL A 118 10.02 -0.36 3.42
N GLU A 119 10.58 0.15 2.32
CA GLU A 119 10.96 1.55 2.18
C GLU A 119 9.85 2.34 1.50
N TYR A 120 9.50 3.50 2.05
CA TYR A 120 8.55 4.44 1.46
C TYR A 120 8.80 5.87 1.95
N SER A 121 8.07 6.84 1.43
CA SER A 121 8.19 8.29 1.59
C SER A 121 9.41 8.88 0.88
N SER A 122 10.59 8.80 1.43
CA SER A 122 11.87 9.26 0.85
C SER A 122 11.81 10.70 0.31
N PRO A 123 11.44 11.70 1.16
CA PRO A 123 11.20 13.07 0.73
C PRO A 123 12.49 13.89 0.64
N ASN A 124 12.43 15.00 -0.11
CA ASN A 124 13.46 16.05 -0.10
C ASN A 124 13.11 17.12 0.93
N THR A 125 14.11 17.60 1.68
CA THR A 125 13.91 18.58 2.76
C THR A 125 13.79 20.04 2.31
N ASN A 126 13.59 20.31 1.04
CA ASN A 126 13.41 21.66 0.50
C ASN A 126 11.95 22.10 0.35
N LYS A 127 10.99 21.23 0.67
CA LYS A 127 9.54 21.50 0.50
C LYS A 127 8.69 20.57 1.34
N PRO A 128 7.41 20.93 1.64
CA PRO A 128 6.46 20.05 2.30
C PRO A 128 6.15 18.77 1.50
N LEU A 129 5.61 17.78 2.20
CA LEU A 129 5.02 16.60 1.56
C LEU A 129 3.80 17.01 0.71
N HIS A 130 3.52 16.26 -0.33
CA HIS A 130 2.42 16.52 -1.26
C HIS A 130 1.62 15.25 -1.60
N LEU A 131 0.55 15.37 -2.39
CA LEU A 131 -0.33 14.27 -2.77
C LEU A 131 0.43 13.02 -3.28
N GLY A 132 1.50 13.20 -4.05
CA GLY A 132 2.36 12.08 -4.50
C GLY A 132 3.00 11.34 -3.32
N HIS A 133 3.43 12.06 -2.27
CA HIS A 133 3.95 11.45 -1.05
C HIS A 133 2.83 10.76 -0.25
N ILE A 134 1.61 11.30 -0.22
CA ILE A 134 0.47 10.61 0.41
C ILE A 134 0.30 9.24 -0.22
N ARG A 135 0.24 9.15 -1.56
CA ARG A 135 0.11 7.85 -2.25
C ARG A 135 1.25 6.89 -1.93
N ASN A 136 2.47 7.38 -1.99
CA ASN A 136 3.67 6.60 -1.65
C ASN A 136 3.59 6.04 -0.22
N ASN A 137 3.33 6.90 0.76
CA ASN A 137 3.23 6.54 2.17
C ASN A 137 2.12 5.52 2.44
N LEU A 138 0.95 5.71 1.84
CA LEU A 138 -0.18 4.80 2.02
C LEU A 138 0.09 3.42 1.43
N LEU A 139 0.69 3.34 0.24
CA LEU A 139 1.07 2.08 -0.40
C LEU A 139 2.12 1.33 0.43
N GLY A 140 3.20 2.00 0.83
CA GLY A 140 4.27 1.38 1.61
C GLY A 140 3.81 0.94 2.99
N PHE A 141 3.08 1.79 3.71
CA PHE A 141 2.58 1.48 5.05
C PHE A 141 1.55 0.34 5.03
N SER A 142 0.59 0.38 4.09
CA SER A 142 -0.38 -0.72 3.94
C SER A 142 0.32 -2.02 3.57
N MET A 143 1.31 -1.98 2.68
CA MET A 143 2.06 -3.16 2.29
C MET A 143 2.82 -3.76 3.48
N ALA A 144 3.41 -2.92 4.34
CA ALA A 144 4.06 -3.37 5.57
C ALA A 144 3.06 -4.12 6.47
N LYS A 145 1.87 -3.55 6.72
CA LYS A 145 0.81 -4.18 7.53
C LYS A 145 0.29 -5.49 6.93
N ILE A 146 0.13 -5.57 5.61
CA ILE A 146 -0.32 -6.79 4.91
C ILE A 146 0.73 -7.89 5.05
N LEU A 147 2.01 -7.58 4.91
CA LEU A 147 3.09 -8.55 5.12
C LEU A 147 3.16 -9.01 6.58
N GLU A 148 2.98 -8.11 7.55
CA GLU A 148 2.88 -8.47 8.96
C GLU A 148 1.70 -9.42 9.21
N ALA A 149 0.57 -9.19 8.57
CA ALA A 149 -0.60 -10.06 8.67
C ALA A 149 -0.38 -11.48 8.10
N THR A 150 0.61 -11.68 7.25
CA THR A 150 1.05 -13.02 6.78
C THR A 150 2.16 -13.64 7.63
N GLY A 151 2.42 -13.09 8.81
CA GLY A 151 3.41 -13.62 9.76
C GLY A 151 4.85 -13.19 9.49
N LYS A 152 5.09 -12.22 8.62
CA LYS A 152 6.42 -11.66 8.37
C LYS A 152 6.72 -10.53 9.36
N ARG A 153 7.96 -10.43 9.82
CA ARG A 153 8.43 -9.26 10.56
C ARG A 153 8.81 -8.17 9.57
N VAL A 154 8.28 -6.96 9.72
CA VAL A 154 8.55 -5.87 8.78
C VAL A 154 9.24 -4.72 9.48
N TYR A 155 10.30 -4.20 8.85
CA TYR A 155 10.96 -2.96 9.24
C TYR A 155 10.61 -1.87 8.22
N LYS A 156 9.96 -0.82 8.69
CA LYS A 156 9.56 0.34 7.88
C LYS A 156 10.68 1.36 7.88
N THR A 157 11.19 1.70 6.71
CA THR A 157 12.32 2.63 6.56
C THR A 157 12.02 3.72 5.54
N GLN A 158 12.76 4.82 5.64
CA GLN A 158 12.81 5.85 4.61
C GLN A 158 14.24 6.38 4.47
N ILE A 159 14.53 6.98 3.31
CA ILE A 159 15.72 7.79 3.10
C ILE A 159 15.30 9.24 2.90
N ILE A 160 15.77 10.13 3.76
CA ILE A 160 15.48 11.56 3.69
C ILE A 160 16.59 12.24 2.89
N ASN A 161 16.23 12.91 1.80
CA ASN A 161 17.16 13.61 0.94
C ASN A 161 17.40 15.03 1.49
N ASP A 162 18.36 15.13 2.40
CA ASP A 162 18.65 16.31 3.22
C ASP A 162 19.90 17.09 2.78
N ARG A 163 20.49 16.73 1.62
CA ARG A 163 21.67 17.41 1.06
C ARG A 163 21.49 17.79 -0.40
N GLY A 164 22.47 18.53 -0.91
CA GLY A 164 22.56 18.91 -2.31
C GLY A 164 22.07 20.31 -2.62
N ILE A 165 22.14 20.69 -3.89
CA ILE A 165 21.92 22.07 -4.34
C ILE A 165 20.52 22.61 -4.01
N HIS A 166 19.49 21.73 -4.01
CA HIS A 166 18.12 22.15 -3.72
C HIS A 166 17.95 22.59 -2.26
N ILE A 167 18.67 21.97 -1.33
CA ILE A 167 18.67 22.36 0.09
C ILE A 167 19.40 23.70 0.24
N CYS A 168 20.56 23.86 -0.40
CA CYS A 168 21.32 25.11 -0.40
C CYS A 168 20.53 26.29 -0.98
N LYS A 169 19.63 26.05 -1.95
CA LYS A 169 18.73 27.08 -2.47
C LYS A 169 17.82 27.65 -1.39
N SER A 170 17.19 26.82 -0.59
CA SER A 170 16.35 27.25 0.54
C SER A 170 17.17 28.00 1.61
N MET A 171 18.39 27.50 1.89
CA MET A 171 19.29 28.09 2.88
C MET A 171 19.72 29.51 2.47
N ILE A 172 20.17 29.71 1.22
CA ILE A 172 20.55 31.03 0.67
C ILE A 172 19.36 31.99 0.68
N ALA A 173 18.19 31.55 0.26
CA ALA A 173 17.00 32.40 0.27
C ALA A 173 16.61 32.82 1.70
N TRP A 174 16.73 31.91 2.67
CA TRP A 174 16.49 32.24 4.07
C TRP A 174 17.51 33.28 4.59
N GLN A 175 18.79 33.11 4.29
CA GLN A 175 19.82 34.12 4.66
C GLN A 175 19.55 35.50 4.08
N LEU A 176 19.13 35.55 2.81
CA LEU A 176 18.93 36.81 2.10
C LEU A 176 17.61 37.51 2.47
N PHE A 177 16.54 36.75 2.65
CA PHE A 177 15.18 37.27 2.77
C PHE A 177 14.51 37.00 4.11
N GLY A 178 15.04 36.04 4.91
CA GLY A 178 14.37 35.51 6.09
C GLY A 178 14.43 36.39 7.34
N LYS A 179 15.38 37.32 7.42
CA LYS A 179 15.53 38.23 8.57
C LYS A 179 15.45 37.51 9.94
N GLY A 180 15.90 36.26 10.00
CA GLY A 180 15.87 35.45 11.22
C GLY A 180 14.52 34.80 11.55
N GLU A 181 13.59 34.72 10.59
CA GLU A 181 12.33 33.97 10.79
C GLU A 181 12.60 32.52 11.17
N THR A 182 11.82 32.00 12.13
CA THR A 182 11.80 30.60 12.58
C THR A 182 10.37 30.07 12.54
N PRO A 183 10.15 28.76 12.65
CA PRO A 183 8.80 28.21 12.80
C PRO A 183 8.02 28.83 13.97
N GLU A 184 8.69 29.07 15.10
CA GLU A 184 8.07 29.66 16.28
C GLU A 184 7.68 31.12 16.04
N SER A 185 8.53 31.91 15.38
CA SER A 185 8.28 33.34 15.13
C SER A 185 7.18 33.57 14.10
N THR A 186 7.00 32.63 13.15
CA THR A 186 6.03 32.75 12.05
C THR A 186 4.74 31.98 12.29
N GLY A 187 4.75 31.01 13.21
CA GLY A 187 3.66 30.05 13.39
C GLY A 187 3.52 29.05 12.23
N LEU A 188 4.45 29.06 11.28
CA LEU A 188 4.46 28.10 10.17
C LEU A 188 5.13 26.80 10.59
N LYS A 189 4.60 25.66 10.10
CA LYS A 189 5.29 24.38 10.21
C LYS A 189 6.65 24.44 9.50
N GLY A 190 7.67 23.77 10.05
CA GLY A 190 9.05 23.94 9.60
C GLY A 190 9.30 23.66 8.13
N ASP A 191 8.71 22.59 7.59
CA ASP A 191 8.80 22.26 6.16
C ASP A 191 8.07 23.27 5.27
N LYS A 192 6.95 23.85 5.74
CA LYS A 192 6.26 24.97 5.05
C LYS A 192 7.11 26.24 5.06
N LEU A 193 7.79 26.53 6.16
CA LEU A 193 8.71 27.66 6.24
C LEU A 193 9.89 27.50 5.27
N VAL A 194 10.54 26.34 5.26
CA VAL A 194 11.66 26.07 4.34
C VAL A 194 11.18 26.07 2.89
N GLY A 195 10.01 25.50 2.60
CA GLY A 195 9.36 25.54 1.30
C GLY A 195 9.06 26.95 0.81
N LYS A 196 8.64 27.87 1.69
CA LYS A 196 8.48 29.29 1.38
C LYS A 196 9.77 29.89 0.81
N TYR A 197 10.91 29.58 1.43
CA TYR A 197 12.21 30.10 0.96
C TYR A 197 12.69 29.42 -0.32
N TYR A 198 12.33 28.16 -0.55
CA TYR A 198 12.58 27.51 -1.83
C TYR A 198 11.86 28.22 -3.00
N VAL A 199 10.60 28.61 -2.79
CA VAL A 199 9.82 29.38 -3.77
C VAL A 199 10.40 30.78 -3.96
N LEU A 200 10.81 31.45 -2.89
CA LEU A 200 11.47 32.78 -2.99
C LEU A 200 12.79 32.72 -3.75
N PHE A 201 13.57 31.63 -3.56
CA PHE A 201 14.76 31.39 -4.37
C PHE A 201 14.41 31.31 -5.86
N ASP A 202 13.42 30.48 -6.22
CA ASP A 202 13.04 30.31 -7.63
C ASP A 202 12.57 31.61 -8.28
N LYS A 203 11.84 32.43 -7.53
CA LYS A 203 11.42 33.77 -7.98
C LYS A 203 12.62 34.69 -8.25
N ALA A 204 13.50 34.85 -7.27
CA ALA A 204 14.71 35.68 -7.39
C ALA A 204 15.63 35.19 -8.53
N TYR A 205 15.79 33.87 -8.65
CA TYR A 205 16.57 33.26 -9.71
C TYR A 205 16.04 33.57 -11.11
N LYS A 206 14.71 33.49 -11.30
CA LYS A 206 14.06 33.85 -12.56
C LYS A 206 14.21 35.34 -12.89
N GLU A 207 14.12 36.21 -11.89
CA GLU A 207 14.33 37.68 -12.06
C GLU A 207 15.78 37.99 -12.47
N GLU A 208 16.78 37.37 -11.81
CA GLU A 208 18.19 37.53 -12.16
C GLU A 208 18.52 37.00 -13.57
N ILE A 209 17.96 35.85 -13.96
CA ILE A 209 18.10 35.32 -15.33
C ILE A 209 17.54 36.31 -16.35
N ALA A 210 16.33 36.84 -16.12
CA ALA A 210 15.72 37.79 -17.03
C ALA A 210 16.58 39.08 -17.19
N GLN A 211 17.16 39.56 -16.11
CA GLN A 211 18.08 40.69 -16.14
C GLN A 211 19.35 40.40 -16.97
N LEU A 212 20.00 39.24 -16.73
CA LEU A 212 21.20 38.84 -17.45
C LEU A 212 20.94 38.65 -18.96
N ILE A 213 19.78 38.13 -19.32
CA ILE A 213 19.36 38.04 -20.74
C ILE A 213 19.15 39.42 -21.34
N ALA A 214 18.54 40.36 -20.62
CA ALA A 214 18.38 41.73 -21.05
C ALA A 214 19.73 42.47 -21.24
N GLU A 215 20.76 42.05 -20.49
CA GLU A 215 22.15 42.50 -20.63
C GLU A 215 22.91 41.82 -21.79
N GLY A 216 22.26 40.91 -22.55
CA GLY A 216 22.80 40.30 -23.76
C GLY A 216 23.43 38.91 -23.57
N LYS A 217 23.28 38.27 -22.41
CA LYS A 217 23.75 36.89 -22.19
C LYS A 217 22.78 35.87 -22.80
N SER A 218 23.31 34.72 -23.25
CA SER A 218 22.45 33.60 -23.62
C SER A 218 21.72 33.03 -22.41
N LYS A 219 20.61 32.33 -22.64
CA LYS A 219 19.82 31.73 -21.56
C LYS A 219 20.67 30.76 -20.72
N GLU A 220 21.45 29.88 -21.36
CA GLU A 220 22.30 28.91 -20.68
C GLU A 220 23.37 29.59 -19.81
N VAL A 221 23.94 30.69 -20.28
CA VAL A 221 24.91 31.48 -19.51
C VAL A 221 24.22 32.18 -18.34
N ALA A 222 23.05 32.80 -18.58
CA ALA A 222 22.28 33.47 -17.54
C ALA A 222 21.83 32.52 -16.42
N GLU A 223 21.35 31.31 -16.76
CA GLU A 223 20.98 30.29 -15.78
C GLU A 223 22.16 29.85 -14.91
N ARG A 224 23.36 29.75 -15.47
CA ARG A 224 24.56 29.35 -14.75
C ARG A 224 25.19 30.47 -13.92
N GLU A 225 25.08 31.70 -14.37
CA GLU A 225 25.76 32.88 -13.78
C GLU A 225 24.83 33.74 -12.91
N ALA A 226 23.57 33.39 -12.76
CA ALA A 226 22.65 34.10 -11.87
C ALA A 226 23.22 34.16 -10.44
N PRO A 227 23.41 35.38 -9.86
CA PRO A 227 24.12 35.55 -8.60
C PRO A 227 23.60 34.71 -7.45
N ILE A 228 22.28 34.56 -7.32
CA ILE A 228 21.69 33.75 -6.26
C ILE A 228 22.00 32.25 -6.46
N PHE A 229 22.09 31.76 -7.69
CA PHE A 229 22.45 30.38 -7.99
C PHE A 229 23.94 30.11 -7.73
N VAL A 230 24.81 31.04 -8.09
CA VAL A 230 26.25 30.97 -7.78
C VAL A 230 26.47 30.89 -6.25
N LYS A 231 25.74 31.69 -5.46
CA LYS A 231 25.77 31.61 -3.99
C LYS A 231 25.32 30.22 -3.47
N ALA A 232 24.29 29.64 -4.08
CA ALA A 232 23.84 28.31 -3.69
C ALA A 232 24.88 27.21 -4.00
N GLN A 233 25.59 27.33 -5.15
CA GLN A 233 26.70 26.44 -5.51
C GLN A 233 27.88 26.60 -4.54
N GLU A 234 28.23 27.83 -4.18
CA GLU A 234 29.27 28.09 -3.20
C GLU A 234 28.90 27.51 -1.82
N MET A 235 27.66 27.69 -1.38
CA MET A 235 27.18 27.11 -0.13
C MET A 235 27.27 25.57 -0.14
N LEU A 236 26.96 24.91 -1.25
CA LEU A 236 27.13 23.46 -1.38
C LEU A 236 28.60 23.05 -1.23
N ARG A 237 29.52 23.83 -1.86
CA ARG A 237 30.95 23.60 -1.74
C ARG A 237 31.44 23.77 -0.29
N LEU A 238 30.99 24.81 0.40
CA LEU A 238 31.31 25.03 1.83
C LEU A 238 30.76 23.89 2.71
N TRP A 239 29.55 23.43 2.43
CA TRP A 239 28.98 22.25 3.12
C TRP A 239 29.87 21.02 2.94
N GLU A 240 30.31 20.74 1.71
CA GLU A 240 31.18 19.60 1.39
C GLU A 240 32.58 19.72 2.04
N GLN A 241 33.05 20.92 2.26
CA GLN A 241 34.31 21.22 2.96
C GLN A 241 34.18 21.18 4.49
N GLY A 242 32.97 21.05 5.03
CA GLY A 242 32.75 21.01 6.46
C GLY A 242 32.74 22.39 7.15
N ASP A 243 32.42 23.48 6.40
CA ASP A 243 32.33 24.82 6.98
C ASP A 243 31.33 24.88 8.14
N ALA A 244 31.78 25.35 9.30
CA ALA A 244 31.04 25.27 10.53
C ALA A 244 29.71 26.04 10.51
N ASP A 245 29.71 27.24 9.94
CA ASP A 245 28.52 28.10 9.89
C ASP A 245 27.49 27.54 8.89
N THR A 246 27.95 27.05 7.75
CA THR A 246 27.11 26.38 6.75
C THR A 246 26.48 25.12 7.30
N LEU A 247 27.25 24.28 8.00
CA LEU A 247 26.74 23.07 8.64
C LEU A 247 25.75 23.38 9.77
N ALA A 248 25.98 24.45 10.54
CA ALA A 248 25.06 24.84 11.61
C ALA A 248 23.70 25.27 11.04
N LEU A 249 23.68 26.08 9.99
CA LEU A 249 22.46 26.49 9.31
C LEU A 249 21.74 25.31 8.65
N TRP A 250 22.49 24.45 7.97
CA TRP A 250 21.97 23.23 7.36
C TRP A 250 21.28 22.33 8.39
N LYS A 251 21.93 22.08 9.54
CA LYS A 251 21.34 21.29 10.63
C LYS A 251 20.06 21.92 11.17
N GLN A 252 20.07 23.22 11.39
CA GLN A 252 18.92 23.95 11.91
C GLN A 252 17.72 23.86 10.96
N MET A 253 17.91 24.18 9.68
CA MET A 253 16.81 24.19 8.72
C MET A 253 16.28 22.78 8.42
N ASN A 254 17.16 21.77 8.33
CA ASN A 254 16.71 20.39 8.18
C ASN A 254 15.95 19.89 9.41
N GLN A 255 16.36 20.27 10.64
CA GLN A 255 15.60 19.91 11.84
C GLN A 255 14.17 20.46 11.81
N TRP A 256 13.98 21.70 11.37
CA TRP A 256 12.64 22.26 11.16
C TRP A 256 11.80 21.42 10.18
N VAL A 257 12.43 20.94 9.11
CA VAL A 257 11.74 20.09 8.12
C VAL A 257 11.42 18.72 8.69
N TYR A 258 12.34 18.09 9.42
CA TYR A 258 12.10 16.78 10.06
C TYR A 258 10.94 16.85 11.03
N ASP A 259 10.91 17.88 11.89
CA ASP A 259 9.80 18.10 12.82
C ASP A 259 8.48 18.31 12.07
N GLY A 260 8.52 19.02 10.94
CA GLY A 260 7.37 19.23 10.07
C GLY A 260 6.87 17.94 9.43
N PHE A 261 7.76 17.11 8.91
CA PHE A 261 7.41 15.80 8.34
C PHE A 261 6.80 14.87 9.37
N GLU A 262 7.33 14.85 10.58
CA GLU A 262 6.79 14.03 11.67
C GLU A 262 5.33 14.38 12.00
N VAL A 263 4.97 15.67 11.95
CA VAL A 263 3.57 16.12 12.10
C VAL A 263 2.70 15.54 10.98
N THR A 264 3.15 15.63 9.72
CA THR A 264 2.40 15.09 8.58
C THR A 264 2.26 13.58 8.67
N TYR A 265 3.32 12.83 9.00
CA TYR A 265 3.27 11.37 9.15
C TYR A 265 2.31 10.95 10.25
N ARG A 266 2.35 11.62 11.41
CA ARG A 266 1.40 11.37 12.51
C ARG A 266 -0.04 11.64 12.09
N ASN A 267 -0.26 12.73 11.35
CA ASN A 267 -1.59 13.08 10.83
C ASN A 267 -2.08 12.06 9.81
N LEU A 268 -1.20 11.58 8.95
CA LEU A 268 -1.52 10.55 7.98
C LEU A 268 -1.63 9.14 8.63
N GLY A 269 -1.13 8.95 9.84
CA GLY A 269 -1.13 7.67 10.55
C GLY A 269 -0.11 6.67 9.98
N VAL A 270 1.05 7.14 9.52
CA VAL A 270 2.18 6.32 9.08
C VAL A 270 3.38 6.51 10.00
N SER A 271 4.27 5.52 10.07
CA SER A 271 5.42 5.54 10.98
C SER A 271 6.61 4.78 10.38
N PHE A 272 7.80 5.06 10.88
CA PHE A 272 9.04 4.42 10.46
C PHE A 272 9.76 3.83 11.68
N ASP A 273 10.41 2.70 11.48
CA ASP A 273 11.26 2.07 12.50
C ASP A 273 12.68 2.63 12.43
N ARG A 274 13.12 3.08 11.23
CA ARG A 274 14.40 3.74 11.05
C ARG A 274 14.39 4.73 9.89
N ASN A 275 14.98 5.90 10.14
CA ASN A 275 15.26 6.90 9.12
C ASN A 275 16.72 6.80 8.69
N TYR A 276 16.97 6.93 7.38
CA TYR A 276 18.28 7.13 6.78
C TYR A 276 18.33 8.54 6.19
N TYR A 277 19.51 9.13 6.19
CA TYR A 277 19.73 10.47 5.67
C TYR A 277 20.73 10.43 4.52
N GLU A 278 20.42 11.12 3.42
CA GLU A 278 21.33 11.16 2.26
C GLU A 278 22.70 11.73 2.66
N SER A 279 22.73 12.70 3.59
CA SER A 279 23.96 13.28 4.14
C SER A 279 24.89 12.25 4.82
N GLU A 280 24.34 11.10 5.26
CA GLU A 280 25.10 10.00 5.86
C GLU A 280 25.39 8.89 4.84
N THR A 281 24.48 8.67 3.89
CA THR A 281 24.54 7.52 2.99
C THR A 281 25.26 7.80 1.67
N TYR A 282 25.44 9.07 1.29
CA TYR A 282 26.03 9.43 -0.01
C TYR A 282 27.48 8.95 -0.21
N LEU A 283 28.19 8.65 0.86
CA LEU A 283 29.56 8.10 0.82
C LEU A 283 29.60 6.57 0.75
N LEU A 284 28.45 5.92 0.96
CA LEU A 284 28.37 4.47 0.95
C LEU A 284 28.58 3.90 -0.47
N GLY A 285 28.96 2.64 -0.54
CA GLY A 285 29.04 1.90 -1.79
C GLY A 285 30.42 1.87 -2.43
N LYS A 286 31.41 2.66 -2.00
CA LYS A 286 32.78 2.58 -2.55
C LYS A 286 33.42 1.22 -2.29
N ASP A 287 33.18 0.64 -1.13
CA ASP A 287 33.66 -0.70 -0.79
C ASP A 287 33.00 -1.77 -1.66
N ILE A 288 31.72 -1.59 -1.99
CA ILE A 288 30.99 -2.46 -2.93
C ILE A 288 31.58 -2.36 -4.34
N VAL A 289 31.97 -1.16 -4.77
CA VAL A 289 32.66 -0.96 -6.06
C VAL A 289 33.99 -1.70 -6.08
N GLN A 290 34.79 -1.60 -5.00
CA GLN A 290 36.04 -2.32 -4.89
C GLN A 290 35.86 -3.85 -4.94
N ARG A 291 34.90 -4.36 -4.18
CA ARG A 291 34.49 -5.77 -4.21
C ARG A 291 34.08 -6.23 -5.62
N GLY A 292 33.28 -5.42 -6.32
CA GLY A 292 32.86 -5.73 -7.68
C GLY A 292 34.00 -5.77 -8.71
N LEU A 293 35.02 -4.92 -8.55
CA LEU A 293 36.22 -4.96 -9.35
C LEU A 293 37.04 -6.23 -9.09
N GLU A 294 37.20 -6.63 -7.83
CA GLU A 294 37.93 -7.85 -7.43
C GLU A 294 37.24 -9.12 -7.93
N GLN A 295 35.93 -9.12 -7.98
CA GLN A 295 35.10 -10.23 -8.51
C GLN A 295 35.01 -10.23 -10.05
N GLY A 296 35.50 -9.19 -10.74
CA GLY A 296 35.37 -9.05 -12.18
C GLY A 296 33.94 -8.73 -12.65
N VAL A 297 33.03 -8.34 -11.74
CA VAL A 297 31.67 -7.88 -12.05
C VAL A 297 31.72 -6.45 -12.59
N PHE A 298 32.60 -5.63 -12.06
CA PHE A 298 32.88 -4.28 -12.56
C PHE A 298 34.23 -4.25 -13.26
N TYR A 299 34.40 -3.29 -14.15
CA TYR A 299 35.66 -3.06 -14.85
C TYR A 299 35.98 -1.55 -14.92
N ARG A 300 37.26 -1.24 -15.07
CA ARG A 300 37.76 0.14 -15.15
C ARG A 300 38.04 0.51 -16.60
N LYS A 301 37.56 1.68 -17.04
CA LYS A 301 37.90 2.26 -18.34
C LYS A 301 39.24 3.04 -18.26
N GLU A 302 39.80 3.39 -19.39
CA GLU A 302 41.10 4.10 -19.49
C GLU A 302 41.10 5.44 -18.76
N ASP A 303 39.96 6.14 -18.67
CA ASP A 303 39.78 7.39 -17.94
C ASP A 303 39.71 7.23 -16.42
N GLY A 304 39.79 5.98 -15.92
CA GLY A 304 39.71 5.64 -14.50
C GLY A 304 38.29 5.42 -13.97
N SER A 305 37.26 5.68 -14.74
CA SER A 305 35.87 5.44 -14.37
C SER A 305 35.58 3.93 -14.26
N VAL A 306 34.62 3.55 -13.38
CA VAL A 306 34.22 2.17 -13.17
C VAL A 306 32.82 1.93 -13.73
N TRP A 307 32.69 0.83 -14.47
CA TRP A 307 31.50 0.49 -15.22
C TRP A 307 31.11 -0.97 -14.98
N ILE A 308 29.85 -1.29 -15.30
CA ILE A 308 29.33 -2.65 -15.42
C ILE A 308 28.70 -2.82 -16.81
N ASP A 309 28.97 -3.95 -17.43
CA ASP A 309 28.32 -4.37 -18.68
C ASP A 309 27.10 -5.22 -18.35
N LEU A 310 25.92 -4.73 -18.73
CA LEU A 310 24.62 -5.42 -18.58
C LEU A 310 23.99 -5.73 -19.96
N THR A 311 24.75 -5.65 -21.03
CA THR A 311 24.25 -5.84 -22.40
C THR A 311 23.75 -7.26 -22.65
N ALA A 312 24.38 -8.26 -22.04
CA ALA A 312 23.91 -9.65 -22.06
C ALA A 312 22.54 -9.87 -21.41
N ASP A 313 22.15 -8.96 -20.51
CA ASP A 313 20.84 -8.98 -19.82
C ASP A 313 19.81 -8.04 -20.51
N GLY A 314 20.15 -7.51 -21.69
CA GLY A 314 19.30 -6.63 -22.47
C GLY A 314 19.20 -5.19 -21.92
N LEU A 315 20.21 -4.76 -21.18
CA LEU A 315 20.38 -3.40 -20.65
C LEU A 315 21.65 -2.75 -21.21
N ASP A 316 21.92 -1.49 -20.87
CA ASP A 316 23.14 -0.79 -21.30
C ASP A 316 24.31 -1.01 -20.30
N GLU A 317 25.52 -0.67 -20.74
CA GLU A 317 26.61 -0.43 -19.80
C GLU A 317 26.25 0.70 -18.83
N LYS A 318 26.60 0.56 -17.54
CA LYS A 318 26.31 1.55 -16.51
C LYS A 318 27.56 2.03 -15.80
N LEU A 319 27.65 3.35 -15.67
CA LEU A 319 28.64 4.00 -14.83
C LEU A 319 28.35 3.71 -13.36
N VAL A 320 29.32 3.18 -12.64
CA VAL A 320 29.24 2.90 -11.20
C VAL A 320 30.05 3.90 -10.39
N LEU A 321 31.21 4.36 -10.92
CA LEU A 321 32.05 5.38 -10.29
C LEU A 321 32.67 6.29 -11.35
N ARG A 322 32.66 7.61 -11.12
CA ARG A 322 33.28 8.57 -12.05
C ARG A 322 34.80 8.48 -12.04
N SER A 323 35.43 9.03 -13.06
CA SER A 323 36.91 9.05 -13.19
C SER A 323 37.62 9.78 -12.06
N ASP A 324 36.99 10.76 -11.44
CA ASP A 324 37.48 11.49 -10.28
C ASP A 324 37.25 10.74 -8.94
N GLY A 325 36.68 9.53 -8.98
CA GLY A 325 36.38 8.72 -7.80
C GLY A 325 35.10 9.14 -7.06
N THR A 326 34.28 10.03 -7.64
CA THR A 326 32.98 10.39 -7.05
C THR A 326 31.90 9.38 -7.39
N SER A 327 31.02 9.11 -6.40
CA SER A 327 29.89 8.20 -6.53
C SER A 327 28.80 8.78 -7.45
N VAL A 328 28.06 7.89 -8.10
CA VAL A 328 26.79 8.20 -8.78
C VAL A 328 25.63 7.62 -7.96
N TYR A 329 24.40 7.94 -8.29
CA TYR A 329 23.23 7.46 -7.54
C TYR A 329 23.21 5.94 -7.33
N ILE A 330 23.53 5.18 -8.37
CA ILE A 330 23.55 3.70 -8.27
C ILE A 330 24.57 3.21 -7.24
N THR A 331 25.70 3.88 -7.08
CA THR A 331 26.72 3.54 -6.09
C THR A 331 26.21 3.70 -4.66
N GLN A 332 25.51 4.83 -4.43
CA GLN A 332 24.92 5.14 -3.12
C GLN A 332 23.82 4.14 -2.77
N ASP A 333 23.00 3.77 -3.75
CA ASP A 333 21.91 2.80 -3.54
C ASP A 333 22.45 1.40 -3.28
N LEU A 334 23.52 0.98 -3.96
CA LEU A 334 24.21 -0.27 -3.68
C LEU A 334 24.71 -0.30 -2.22
N GLY A 335 25.38 0.74 -1.79
CA GLY A 335 25.90 0.87 -0.42
C GLY A 335 24.78 0.91 0.62
N THR A 336 23.72 1.66 0.36
CA THR A 336 22.59 1.79 1.27
C THR A 336 21.83 0.46 1.42
N ALA A 337 21.58 -0.25 0.31
CA ALA A 337 20.92 -1.56 0.35
C ALA A 337 21.73 -2.57 1.17
N THR A 338 23.05 -2.63 0.92
CA THR A 338 23.96 -3.54 1.64
C THR A 338 24.00 -3.22 3.13
N LYS A 339 24.19 -1.93 3.48
CA LYS A 339 24.20 -1.49 4.88
C LYS A 339 22.92 -1.90 5.62
N ARG A 340 21.76 -1.69 5.02
CA ARG A 340 20.48 -2.02 5.63
C ARG A 340 20.34 -3.49 5.95
N ILE A 341 20.69 -4.36 5.02
CA ILE A 341 20.46 -5.80 5.16
C ILE A 341 21.61 -6.51 5.89
N GLU A 342 22.86 -6.14 5.66
CA GLU A 342 23.99 -6.83 6.26
C GLU A 342 24.40 -6.28 7.64
N GLU A 343 24.21 -4.97 7.87
CA GLU A 343 24.64 -4.34 9.12
C GLU A 343 23.47 -4.03 10.05
N ASP A 344 22.44 -3.33 9.54
CA ASP A 344 21.37 -2.79 10.38
C ASP A 344 20.29 -3.83 10.72
N PHE A 345 19.96 -4.72 9.77
CA PHE A 345 18.92 -5.75 9.90
C PHE A 345 19.39 -7.12 9.35
N PRO A 346 20.39 -7.78 9.97
CA PRO A 346 21.09 -8.94 9.39
C PRO A 346 20.24 -10.20 9.20
N LYS A 347 18.99 -10.22 9.67
CA LYS A 347 18.04 -11.34 9.47
C LYS A 347 16.99 -11.06 8.38
N VAL A 348 17.13 -9.95 7.67
CA VAL A 348 16.21 -9.58 6.60
C VAL A 348 16.51 -10.39 5.35
N GLU A 349 15.46 -10.98 4.76
CA GLU A 349 15.55 -11.81 3.56
C GLU A 349 15.39 -11.03 2.25
N GLY A 350 14.87 -9.80 2.31
CA GLY A 350 14.63 -8.96 1.13
C GLY A 350 14.07 -7.59 1.50
N MET A 351 13.84 -6.77 0.48
CA MET A 351 13.37 -5.40 0.66
C MET A 351 12.42 -4.98 -0.46
N ILE A 352 11.41 -4.21 -0.09
CA ILE A 352 10.45 -3.58 -1.01
C ILE A 352 10.74 -2.09 -1.04
N TYR A 353 10.94 -1.55 -2.25
CA TYR A 353 11.08 -0.11 -2.51
C TYR A 353 9.76 0.42 -3.08
N THR A 354 9.08 1.28 -2.35
CA THR A 354 7.85 1.93 -2.81
C THR A 354 8.20 3.24 -3.50
N VAL A 355 8.34 3.21 -4.81
CA VAL A 355 8.79 4.36 -5.62
C VAL A 355 7.96 4.47 -6.90
N GLY A 356 7.83 5.69 -7.44
CA GLY A 356 7.10 5.94 -8.69
C GLY A 356 7.68 5.20 -9.90
N ASN A 357 6.84 4.93 -10.88
CA ASN A 357 7.17 4.13 -12.06
C ASN A 357 8.23 4.76 -12.98
N GLU A 358 8.53 6.04 -12.81
CA GLU A 358 9.64 6.72 -13.50
C GLU A 358 11.01 6.14 -13.13
N GLN A 359 11.11 5.38 -12.02
CA GLN A 359 12.33 4.74 -11.56
C GLN A 359 12.42 3.24 -11.90
N ASP A 360 11.48 2.70 -12.68
CA ASP A 360 11.44 1.26 -13.04
C ASP A 360 12.78 0.76 -13.60
N TYR A 361 13.38 1.52 -14.51
CA TYR A 361 14.66 1.18 -15.11
C TYR A 361 15.81 1.20 -14.11
N HIS A 362 15.85 2.19 -13.22
CA HIS A 362 16.88 2.32 -12.20
C HIS A 362 16.87 1.11 -11.24
N PHE A 363 15.69 0.73 -10.73
CA PHE A 363 15.58 -0.43 -9.83
C PHE A 363 15.88 -1.75 -10.53
N LYS A 364 15.52 -1.91 -11.81
CA LYS A 364 15.91 -3.07 -12.59
C LYS A 364 17.44 -3.22 -12.67
N VAL A 365 18.14 -2.13 -12.91
CA VAL A 365 19.61 -2.08 -12.93
C VAL A 365 20.17 -2.38 -11.54
N LEU A 366 19.69 -1.72 -10.49
CA LEU A 366 20.15 -1.90 -9.12
C LEU A 366 20.06 -3.36 -8.67
N PHE A 367 18.90 -3.99 -8.86
CA PHE A 367 18.66 -5.37 -8.45
C PHE A 367 19.55 -6.34 -9.20
N LEU A 368 19.74 -6.14 -10.49
CA LEU A 368 20.60 -6.98 -11.31
C LEU A 368 22.08 -6.88 -10.89
N ILE A 369 22.56 -5.66 -10.58
CA ILE A 369 23.92 -5.46 -10.09
C ILE A 369 24.12 -6.22 -8.77
N LEU A 370 23.21 -6.09 -7.81
CA LEU A 370 23.28 -6.78 -6.52
C LEU A 370 23.26 -8.31 -6.68
N GLN A 371 22.48 -8.84 -7.63
CA GLN A 371 22.48 -10.27 -7.95
C GLN A 371 23.82 -10.72 -8.56
N LYS A 372 24.40 -9.95 -9.48
CA LYS A 372 25.71 -10.25 -10.09
C LYS A 372 26.86 -10.17 -9.06
N LEU A 373 26.74 -9.32 -8.05
CA LEU A 373 27.68 -9.25 -6.91
C LEU A 373 27.51 -10.42 -5.93
N GLY A 374 26.55 -11.31 -6.15
CA GLY A 374 26.35 -12.55 -5.40
C GLY A 374 25.59 -12.38 -4.07
N PHE A 375 24.88 -11.28 -3.85
CA PHE A 375 24.05 -11.12 -2.67
C PHE A 375 22.80 -12.03 -2.73
N ALA A 376 22.71 -13.00 -1.81
CA ALA A 376 21.64 -14.01 -1.81
C ALA A 376 20.23 -13.38 -1.65
N TRP A 377 20.13 -12.29 -0.88
CA TRP A 377 18.90 -11.56 -0.64
C TRP A 377 18.44 -10.72 -1.85
N ALA A 378 19.31 -10.47 -2.82
CA ALA A 378 18.97 -9.61 -3.97
C ALA A 378 17.86 -10.19 -4.86
N LYS A 379 17.60 -11.50 -4.82
CA LYS A 379 16.48 -12.16 -5.50
C LYS A 379 15.12 -11.80 -4.92
N ASN A 380 15.09 -11.35 -3.66
CA ASN A 380 13.88 -10.96 -2.93
C ASN A 380 13.69 -9.44 -2.87
N LEU A 381 14.42 -8.68 -3.69
CA LEU A 381 14.18 -7.25 -3.85
C LEU A 381 12.99 -7.04 -4.78
N TYR A 382 12.13 -6.10 -4.41
CA TYR A 382 10.96 -5.77 -5.20
C TYR A 382 10.76 -4.26 -5.31
N HIS A 383 10.52 -3.76 -6.51
CA HIS A 383 10.08 -2.39 -6.73
C HIS A 383 8.55 -2.35 -6.77
N LEU A 384 7.94 -1.89 -5.69
CA LEU A 384 6.52 -1.56 -5.66
C LEU A 384 6.32 -0.26 -6.45
N SER A 385 6.34 -0.44 -7.78
CA SER A 385 6.17 0.62 -8.75
C SER A 385 4.73 1.10 -8.76
N TYR A 386 4.53 2.42 -8.73
CA TYR A 386 3.17 2.97 -8.76
C TYR A 386 3.04 4.13 -9.75
N GLY A 387 1.83 4.25 -10.34
CA GLY A 387 1.47 5.34 -11.25
C GLY A 387 1.24 6.65 -10.51
N MET A 388 1.25 7.75 -11.22
CA MET A 388 1.02 9.09 -10.67
C MET A 388 -0.42 9.26 -10.13
N VAL A 389 -0.57 10.15 -9.15
CA VAL A 389 -1.87 10.63 -8.69
C VAL A 389 -1.99 12.11 -9.04
N GLU A 390 -3.10 12.46 -9.66
CA GLU A 390 -3.39 13.80 -10.17
C GLU A 390 -4.80 14.22 -9.73
N LEU A 391 -5.09 15.52 -9.69
CA LEU A 391 -6.47 16.00 -9.59
C LEU A 391 -7.14 16.00 -10.98
N PRO A 392 -8.50 15.89 -11.03
CA PRO A 392 -9.25 15.86 -12.28
C PRO A 392 -8.99 17.06 -13.20
N ASN A 393 -8.67 18.20 -12.64
CA ASN A 393 -8.39 19.46 -13.37
C ASN A 393 -6.92 19.57 -13.82
N GLY A 394 -6.13 18.51 -13.75
CA GLY A 394 -4.74 18.46 -14.20
C GLY A 394 -3.75 19.30 -13.42
N LYS A 395 -4.19 20.13 -12.48
CA LYS A 395 -3.35 20.95 -11.60
C LYS A 395 -4.07 21.13 -10.27
N MET A 396 -3.51 20.57 -9.22
CA MET A 396 -3.80 21.04 -7.88
C MET A 396 -3.20 22.44 -7.76
N LYS A 397 -4.02 23.46 -7.72
CA LYS A 397 -3.57 24.82 -7.45
C LYS A 397 -3.24 24.91 -5.96
N SER A 398 -1.96 24.84 -5.62
CA SER A 398 -1.51 25.63 -4.50
C SER A 398 -1.74 27.11 -4.84
N ARG A 399 -1.89 28.01 -3.88
CA ARG A 399 -1.99 29.46 -4.13
C ARG A 399 -0.81 29.99 -4.96
N GLU A 400 0.21 29.19 -5.20
CA GLU A 400 1.44 29.48 -5.95
C GLU A 400 1.73 28.49 -7.12
N GLY A 401 0.79 27.61 -7.50
CA GLY A 401 0.78 27.03 -8.86
C GLY A 401 1.52 25.71 -9.07
N THR A 402 2.01 24.95 -8.06
CA THR A 402 2.90 23.83 -8.37
C THR A 402 2.56 22.47 -7.79
N VAL A 403 2.10 22.33 -6.55
CA VAL A 403 1.77 21.00 -5.98
C VAL A 403 0.82 21.13 -4.79
N VAL A 404 -0.10 20.18 -4.58
CA VAL A 404 -0.96 20.17 -3.39
C VAL A 404 -0.23 19.65 -2.19
N ASP A 405 -0.11 20.51 -1.19
CA ASP A 405 0.39 20.19 0.14
C ASP A 405 -0.42 19.07 0.78
N ALA A 406 0.27 18.11 1.40
CA ALA A 406 -0.38 16.94 2.01
C ALA A 406 -1.28 17.31 3.21
N ASP A 407 -0.83 18.26 4.03
CA ASP A 407 -1.60 18.69 5.20
C ASP A 407 -2.85 19.46 4.78
N ASP A 408 -2.72 20.36 3.79
CA ASP A 408 -3.85 21.15 3.27
C ASP A 408 -4.92 20.21 2.67
N LEU A 409 -4.50 19.16 1.96
CA LEU A 409 -5.43 18.15 1.43
C LEU A 409 -6.12 17.36 2.55
N MET A 410 -5.37 16.92 3.55
CA MET A 410 -5.96 16.20 4.68
C MET A 410 -6.97 17.06 5.43
N GLU A 411 -6.68 18.35 5.62
CA GLU A 411 -7.59 19.29 6.25
C GLU A 411 -8.85 19.54 5.41
N GLU A 412 -8.71 19.71 4.09
CA GLU A 412 -9.83 19.80 3.15
C GLU A 412 -10.76 18.58 3.27
N MET A 413 -10.19 17.38 3.31
CA MET A 413 -10.98 16.16 3.48
C MET A 413 -11.74 16.12 4.80
N VAL A 414 -11.16 16.62 5.89
CA VAL A 414 -11.84 16.73 7.20
C VAL A 414 -12.97 17.73 7.14
N GLN A 415 -12.80 18.87 6.47
CA GLN A 415 -13.84 19.89 6.30
C GLN A 415 -15.02 19.36 5.47
N VAL A 416 -14.74 18.68 4.36
CA VAL A 416 -15.82 18.05 3.55
C VAL A 416 -16.56 16.99 4.36
N ALA A 417 -15.86 16.21 5.21
CA ALA A 417 -16.50 15.26 6.11
C ALA A 417 -17.40 15.94 7.15
N GLU A 418 -16.98 17.09 7.69
CA GLU A 418 -17.78 17.90 8.61
C GLU A 418 -19.07 18.39 7.95
N GLU A 419 -18.97 19.01 6.76
CA GLU A 419 -20.12 19.54 6.02
C GLU A 419 -21.17 18.45 5.75
N LEU A 420 -20.74 17.31 5.20
CA LEU A 420 -21.64 16.19 4.91
C LEU A 420 -22.24 15.57 6.18
N SER A 421 -21.49 15.47 7.26
CA SER A 421 -21.98 14.91 8.54
C SER A 421 -23.01 15.84 9.19
N GLN A 422 -22.89 17.15 9.05
CA GLN A 422 -23.85 18.13 9.52
C GLN A 422 -25.16 18.07 8.73
N GLU A 423 -25.10 17.90 7.41
CA GLU A 423 -26.29 17.71 6.56
C GLU A 423 -27.10 16.47 6.94
N LEU A 424 -26.43 15.40 7.35
CA LEU A 424 -27.07 14.14 7.77
C LEU A 424 -27.72 14.21 9.17
N GLY A 425 -27.35 15.18 10.00
CA GLY A 425 -28.03 15.53 11.26
C GLY A 425 -28.03 14.46 12.36
N LYS A 426 -27.13 13.48 12.35
CA LYS A 426 -27.17 12.29 13.24
C LYS A 426 -26.19 12.33 14.42
N LEU A 427 -25.61 13.48 14.74
CA LEU A 427 -24.53 13.59 15.75
C LEU A 427 -25.05 14.07 17.12
N ASP A 428 -26.29 13.75 17.47
CA ASP A 428 -26.85 14.05 18.79
C ASP A 428 -26.10 13.29 19.89
N GLY A 429 -25.74 14.02 20.94
CA GLY A 429 -25.01 13.46 22.09
C GLY A 429 -23.49 13.41 21.94
N TYR A 430 -22.91 13.86 20.80
CA TYR A 430 -21.45 14.02 20.67
C TYR A 430 -20.96 15.36 21.23
N THR A 431 -19.84 15.32 21.94
CA THR A 431 -19.09 16.54 22.26
C THR A 431 -18.42 17.10 21.01
N GLN A 432 -18.02 18.38 21.04
CA GLN A 432 -17.30 18.98 19.90
C GLN A 432 -16.02 18.24 19.56
N GLN A 433 -15.27 17.78 20.57
CA GLN A 433 -14.04 17.01 20.36
C GLN A 433 -14.33 15.65 19.68
N GLN A 434 -15.39 14.96 20.07
CA GLN A 434 -15.81 13.70 19.43
C GLN A 434 -16.24 13.91 17.98
N LYS A 435 -16.92 15.02 17.69
CA LYS A 435 -17.28 15.38 16.31
C LYS A 435 -16.04 15.60 15.45
N GLN A 436 -15.08 16.39 15.93
CA GLN A 436 -13.82 16.66 15.21
C GLN A 436 -13.04 15.36 14.95
N GLN A 437 -12.96 14.47 15.94
CA GLN A 437 -12.31 13.18 15.76
C GLN A 437 -13.05 12.31 14.71
N LEU A 438 -14.38 12.31 14.73
CA LEU A 438 -15.18 11.59 13.76
C LEU A 438 -14.97 12.13 12.32
N TYR A 439 -15.00 13.45 12.13
CA TYR A 439 -14.75 14.07 10.82
C TYR A 439 -13.36 13.70 10.29
N ARG A 440 -12.36 13.67 11.18
CA ARG A 440 -11.01 13.22 10.85
C ARG A 440 -10.99 11.75 10.38
N VAL A 441 -11.63 10.86 11.13
CA VAL A 441 -11.71 9.42 10.79
C VAL A 441 -12.41 9.22 9.44
N ILE A 442 -13.49 9.95 9.18
CA ILE A 442 -14.24 9.87 7.91
C ILE A 442 -13.42 10.46 6.75
N GLY A 443 -12.91 11.68 6.91
CA GLY A 443 -12.18 12.39 5.87
C GLY A 443 -10.90 11.67 5.45
N LEU A 444 -10.08 11.25 6.43
CA LEU A 444 -8.88 10.46 6.15
C LEU A 444 -9.20 9.05 5.65
N GLY A 445 -10.27 8.43 6.15
CA GLY A 445 -10.76 7.15 5.64
C GLY A 445 -11.16 7.22 4.16
N ALA A 446 -11.83 8.28 3.76
CA ALA A 446 -12.19 8.55 2.36
C ALA A 446 -10.95 8.70 1.47
N LEU A 447 -9.99 9.54 1.86
CA LEU A 447 -8.73 9.77 1.14
C LEU A 447 -7.94 8.48 0.97
N LYS A 448 -7.68 7.78 2.06
CA LYS A 448 -6.87 6.56 2.08
C LYS A 448 -7.50 5.45 1.24
N TYR A 449 -8.79 5.21 1.43
CA TYR A 449 -9.51 4.18 0.69
C TYR A 449 -9.54 4.47 -0.82
N TYR A 450 -9.81 5.72 -1.22
CA TYR A 450 -9.84 6.11 -2.63
C TYR A 450 -8.52 5.83 -3.34
N ILE A 451 -7.41 6.10 -2.66
CA ILE A 451 -6.06 5.84 -3.19
C ILE A 451 -5.75 4.33 -3.22
N LEU A 452 -6.06 3.60 -2.14
CA LEU A 452 -5.64 2.22 -1.98
C LEU A 452 -6.53 1.20 -2.70
N LYS A 453 -7.79 1.54 -3.04
CA LYS A 453 -8.66 0.64 -3.82
C LYS A 453 -8.23 0.46 -5.27
N VAL A 454 -7.34 1.31 -5.78
CA VAL A 454 -6.83 1.29 -7.15
C VAL A 454 -5.52 0.51 -7.19
N ASP A 455 -5.38 -0.35 -8.20
CA ASP A 455 -4.12 -1.08 -8.44
C ASP A 455 -2.92 -0.12 -8.44
N PRO A 456 -1.82 -0.43 -7.73
CA PRO A 456 -0.67 0.47 -7.64
C PRO A 456 -0.14 0.96 -8.98
N LYS A 457 -0.10 0.10 -10.00
CA LYS A 457 0.44 0.44 -11.33
C LYS A 457 -0.43 1.42 -12.13
N LYS A 458 -1.70 1.60 -11.74
CA LYS A 458 -2.62 2.51 -12.43
C LYS A 458 -2.44 3.95 -11.96
N LYS A 459 -2.63 4.90 -12.86
CA LYS A 459 -2.78 6.32 -12.50
C LYS A 459 -4.11 6.54 -11.79
N ILE A 460 -4.14 7.54 -10.90
CA ILE A 460 -5.35 7.95 -10.18
C ILE A 460 -5.64 9.42 -10.51
N ALA A 461 -6.90 9.71 -10.86
CA ALA A 461 -7.47 11.05 -10.79
C ALA A 461 -8.20 11.14 -9.45
N PHE A 462 -7.62 11.84 -8.46
CA PHE A 462 -8.21 11.97 -7.14
C PHE A 462 -9.25 13.09 -7.11
N ASN A 463 -10.49 12.75 -6.78
CA ASN A 463 -11.58 13.69 -6.61
C ASN A 463 -12.04 13.68 -5.14
N PRO A 464 -11.83 14.77 -4.36
CA PRO A 464 -12.25 14.85 -2.98
C PRO A 464 -13.74 14.56 -2.77
N GLN A 465 -14.59 15.13 -3.59
CA GLN A 465 -16.06 15.01 -3.48
C GLN A 465 -16.55 13.57 -3.72
N GLU A 466 -16.01 12.90 -4.74
CA GLU A 466 -16.37 11.51 -5.03
C GLU A 466 -15.81 10.54 -3.98
N SER A 467 -14.68 10.86 -3.36
CA SER A 467 -14.02 9.98 -2.38
C SER A 467 -14.80 9.85 -1.07
N ILE A 468 -15.60 10.86 -0.71
CA ILE A 468 -16.30 10.97 0.57
C ILE A 468 -17.77 10.57 0.52
N ASP A 469 -18.28 10.17 -0.64
CA ASP A 469 -19.67 9.75 -0.81
C ASP A 469 -20.01 8.58 0.15
N PHE A 470 -21.15 8.66 0.83
CA PHE A 470 -21.71 7.60 1.68
C PHE A 470 -22.41 6.49 0.88
N GLN A 471 -22.40 6.57 -0.43
CA GLN A 471 -22.89 5.55 -1.34
C GLN A 471 -21.80 5.11 -2.31
N GLY A 472 -21.86 3.88 -2.74
CA GLY A 472 -20.88 3.36 -3.69
C GLY A 472 -19.58 2.83 -3.07
N ASN A 473 -18.54 2.75 -3.88
CA ASN A 473 -17.26 2.15 -3.48
C ASN A 473 -16.34 3.18 -2.81
N THR A 474 -16.64 3.54 -1.56
CA THR A 474 -15.93 4.57 -0.78
C THR A 474 -15.62 4.13 0.64
N GLY A 475 -14.62 4.75 1.27
CA GLY A 475 -14.28 4.52 2.68
C GLY A 475 -15.45 4.78 3.62
N PRO A 476 -16.12 5.97 3.52
CA PRO A 476 -17.27 6.29 4.37
C PRO A 476 -18.44 5.32 4.26
N PHE A 477 -18.73 4.76 3.09
CA PHE A 477 -19.75 3.72 2.94
C PHE A 477 -19.44 2.47 3.78
N ILE A 478 -18.18 2.05 3.79
CA ILE A 478 -17.71 0.91 4.58
C ILE A 478 -17.73 1.24 6.06
N GLN A 479 -17.24 2.42 6.45
CA GLN A 479 -17.24 2.92 7.83
C GLN A 479 -18.66 3.02 8.40
N TYR A 480 -19.60 3.50 7.60
CA TYR A 480 -21.02 3.56 7.98
C TYR A 480 -21.62 2.17 8.22
N THR A 481 -21.27 1.20 7.38
CA THR A 481 -21.73 -0.19 7.59
C THR A 481 -21.12 -0.79 8.86
N TYR A 482 -19.85 -0.51 9.15
CA TYR A 482 -19.22 -0.93 10.42
C TYR A 482 -19.94 -0.31 11.63
N ALA A 483 -20.20 0.99 11.62
CA ALA A 483 -20.93 1.67 12.69
C ALA A 483 -22.37 1.10 12.88
N ARG A 484 -23.04 0.72 11.78
CA ARG A 484 -24.32 0.00 11.81
C ARG A 484 -24.20 -1.34 12.52
N ILE A 485 -23.19 -2.13 12.20
CA ILE A 485 -22.90 -3.41 12.87
C ILE A 485 -22.70 -3.17 14.37
N GLN A 486 -21.89 -2.20 14.77
CA GLN A 486 -21.68 -1.85 16.18
C GLN A 486 -23.00 -1.46 16.89
N SER A 487 -23.90 -0.79 16.18
CA SER A 487 -25.23 -0.49 16.72
C SER A 487 -26.09 -1.75 16.94
N ILE A 488 -26.02 -2.72 16.02
CA ILE A 488 -26.70 -4.01 16.17
C ILE A 488 -26.19 -4.74 17.41
N LEU A 489 -24.85 -4.82 17.56
CA LEU A 489 -24.21 -5.51 18.69
C LEU A 489 -24.54 -4.85 20.04
N ARG A 490 -24.52 -3.53 20.12
CA ARG A 490 -24.92 -2.80 21.34
C ARG A 490 -26.40 -3.09 21.74
N LYS A 491 -27.29 -3.20 20.75
CA LYS A 491 -28.71 -3.53 21.00
C LYS A 491 -28.93 -5.00 21.34
N ALA A 492 -28.08 -5.88 20.84
CA ALA A 492 -28.13 -7.32 21.17
C ALA A 492 -27.73 -7.60 22.62
N GLY A 493 -26.84 -6.77 23.20
CA GLY A 493 -26.32 -6.97 24.55
C GLY A 493 -25.31 -8.12 24.63
N GLU A 494 -25.51 -9.05 25.59
CA GLU A 494 -24.65 -10.23 25.70
C GLU A 494 -24.82 -11.14 24.47
N LEU A 495 -23.68 -11.67 24.00
CA LEU A 495 -23.68 -12.59 22.87
C LEU A 495 -24.27 -13.94 23.28
N PRO A 496 -25.33 -14.41 22.60
CA PRO A 496 -25.90 -15.71 22.87
C PRO A 496 -24.94 -16.82 22.40
N MET A 497 -25.19 -18.07 22.81
CA MET A 497 -24.39 -19.21 22.35
C MET A 497 -24.58 -19.43 20.84
N LEU A 498 -23.46 -19.61 20.10
CA LEU A 498 -23.49 -19.89 18.68
C LEU A 498 -24.10 -21.28 18.41
N PRO A 499 -25.11 -21.41 17.53
CA PRO A 499 -25.66 -22.70 17.15
C PRO A 499 -24.66 -23.51 16.30
N THR A 500 -24.64 -24.81 16.49
CA THR A 500 -23.76 -25.77 15.78
C THR A 500 -24.47 -26.54 14.67
N SER A 501 -25.78 -26.37 14.53
CA SER A 501 -26.63 -27.06 13.54
C SER A 501 -27.84 -26.19 13.18
N GLY A 502 -28.42 -26.45 12.03
CA GLY A 502 -29.61 -25.77 11.51
C GLY A 502 -29.51 -25.54 10.00
N ASP A 503 -30.60 -25.04 9.42
CA ASP A 503 -30.66 -24.65 8.02
C ASP A 503 -30.27 -23.18 7.86
N LEU A 504 -29.47 -22.86 6.84
CA LEU A 504 -29.03 -21.52 6.52
C LEU A 504 -29.98 -20.84 5.53
N HIS A 505 -30.33 -19.60 5.81
CA HIS A 505 -30.94 -18.74 4.81
C HIS A 505 -29.91 -18.47 3.69
N PRO A 506 -30.30 -18.38 2.40
CA PRO A 506 -29.35 -18.13 1.30
C PRO A 506 -28.41 -16.94 1.55
N LYS A 507 -28.90 -15.86 2.18
CA LYS A 507 -28.08 -14.69 2.52
C LYS A 507 -27.07 -14.94 3.65
N GLU A 508 -27.38 -15.82 4.59
CA GLU A 508 -26.43 -16.25 5.61
C GLU A 508 -25.30 -17.08 4.99
N ARG A 509 -25.65 -18.00 4.08
CA ARG A 509 -24.70 -18.81 3.32
C ARG A 509 -23.76 -17.97 2.48
N GLU A 510 -24.28 -17.00 1.69
CA GLU A 510 -23.47 -16.10 0.89
C GLU A 510 -22.50 -15.28 1.74
N LEU A 511 -22.93 -14.82 2.91
CA LEU A 511 -22.08 -14.06 3.82
C LEU A 511 -20.94 -14.93 4.40
N ILE A 512 -21.21 -16.18 4.77
CA ILE A 512 -20.18 -17.13 5.24
C ILE A 512 -19.19 -17.43 4.12
N LYS A 513 -19.65 -17.63 2.87
CA LYS A 513 -18.77 -17.81 1.70
C LYS A 513 -17.87 -16.59 1.49
N GLN A 514 -18.42 -15.40 1.60
CA GLN A 514 -17.60 -14.17 1.47
C GLN A 514 -16.54 -14.08 2.59
N LEU A 515 -16.91 -14.40 3.83
CA LEU A 515 -15.95 -14.46 4.95
C LEU A 515 -14.82 -15.47 4.71
N SER A 516 -15.13 -16.63 4.10
CA SER A 516 -14.13 -17.69 3.86
C SER A 516 -12.98 -17.26 2.93
N LEU A 517 -13.17 -16.24 2.12
CA LEU A 517 -12.15 -15.74 1.20
C LEU A 517 -11.09 -14.87 1.87
N PHE A 518 -11.35 -14.33 3.07
CA PHE A 518 -10.52 -13.28 3.64
C PHE A 518 -9.05 -13.69 3.81
N ALA A 519 -8.80 -14.87 4.38
CA ALA A 519 -7.44 -15.36 4.59
C ALA A 519 -6.66 -15.49 3.26
N SER A 520 -7.30 -16.03 2.22
CA SER A 520 -6.68 -16.16 0.91
C SER A 520 -6.45 -14.80 0.23
N VAL A 521 -7.34 -13.84 0.43
CA VAL A 521 -7.17 -12.47 -0.09
C VAL A 521 -6.01 -11.75 0.59
N VAL A 522 -5.83 -11.90 1.91
CA VAL A 522 -4.68 -11.35 2.63
C VAL A 522 -3.37 -11.93 2.09
N GLN A 523 -3.32 -13.25 1.92
CA GLN A 523 -2.14 -13.91 1.34
C GLN A 523 -1.88 -13.45 -0.09
N GLN A 524 -2.90 -13.40 -0.94
CA GLN A 524 -2.76 -12.94 -2.33
C GLN A 524 -2.32 -11.48 -2.40
N ALA A 525 -2.83 -10.61 -1.52
CA ALA A 525 -2.42 -9.21 -1.45
C ALA A 525 -0.93 -9.07 -1.08
N ALA A 526 -0.43 -9.94 -0.18
CA ALA A 526 0.98 -10.01 0.17
C ALA A 526 1.84 -10.52 -1.00
N ASP A 527 1.42 -11.59 -1.67
CA ASP A 527 2.18 -12.24 -2.75
C ASP A 527 2.26 -11.38 -4.01
N THR A 528 1.21 -10.59 -4.29
CA THR A 528 1.14 -9.70 -5.46
C THR A 528 1.47 -8.25 -5.15
N TYR A 529 1.80 -7.95 -3.90
CA TYR A 529 2.09 -6.59 -3.40
C TYR A 529 0.99 -5.58 -3.75
N SER A 530 -0.28 -5.95 -3.55
CA SER A 530 -1.44 -5.16 -3.95
C SER A 530 -2.44 -4.90 -2.81
N PRO A 531 -2.35 -3.77 -2.10
CA PRO A 531 -3.35 -3.37 -1.11
C PRO A 531 -4.77 -3.26 -1.68
N ALA A 532 -4.90 -3.03 -2.98
CA ALA A 532 -6.20 -2.91 -3.64
C ALA A 532 -7.06 -4.19 -3.50
N LEU A 533 -6.44 -5.36 -3.36
CA LEU A 533 -7.17 -6.60 -3.15
C LEU A 533 -7.93 -6.59 -1.81
N ILE A 534 -7.31 -6.08 -0.75
CA ILE A 534 -7.96 -5.91 0.56
C ILE A 534 -9.10 -4.91 0.46
N ALA A 535 -8.85 -3.74 -0.13
CA ALA A 535 -9.86 -2.69 -0.26
C ALA A 535 -11.11 -3.17 -1.01
N ASN A 536 -10.91 -3.83 -2.16
CA ASN A 536 -12.02 -4.34 -2.96
C ASN A 536 -12.74 -5.52 -2.28
N TYR A 537 -12.02 -6.39 -1.58
CA TYR A 537 -12.63 -7.46 -0.80
C TYR A 537 -13.54 -6.92 0.31
N VAL A 538 -13.07 -5.94 1.09
CA VAL A 538 -13.88 -5.34 2.17
C VAL A 538 -15.13 -4.68 1.61
N TYR A 539 -15.05 -4.03 0.46
CA TYR A 539 -16.22 -3.46 -0.21
C TYR A 539 -17.24 -4.54 -0.62
N GLU A 540 -16.79 -5.65 -1.21
CA GLU A 540 -17.70 -6.75 -1.56
C GLU A 540 -18.33 -7.40 -0.32
N LEU A 541 -17.55 -7.59 0.76
CA LEU A 541 -18.08 -8.07 2.05
C LEU A 541 -19.18 -7.15 2.60
N VAL A 542 -18.97 -5.84 2.54
CA VAL A 542 -19.95 -4.83 2.98
C VAL A 542 -21.21 -4.88 2.13
N LYS A 543 -21.11 -5.07 0.82
CA LYS A 543 -22.28 -5.24 -0.06
C LYS A 543 -23.09 -6.48 0.31
N GLU A 544 -22.43 -7.60 0.53
CA GLU A 544 -23.12 -8.84 0.95
C GLU A 544 -23.77 -8.67 2.33
N PHE A 545 -23.09 -8.01 3.28
CA PHE A 545 -23.68 -7.72 4.58
C PHE A 545 -24.90 -6.79 4.46
N ASN A 546 -24.82 -5.73 3.66
CA ASN A 546 -25.97 -4.84 3.45
C ASN A 546 -27.14 -5.57 2.77
N SER A 547 -26.87 -6.48 1.83
CA SER A 547 -27.89 -7.34 1.25
C SER A 547 -28.50 -8.28 2.30
N PHE A 548 -27.69 -8.90 3.15
CA PHE A 548 -28.17 -9.71 4.28
C PHE A 548 -29.03 -8.86 5.22
N TYR A 549 -28.57 -7.70 5.66
CA TYR A 549 -29.28 -6.80 6.58
C TYR A 549 -30.66 -6.34 6.05
N GLN A 550 -30.78 -6.14 4.74
CA GLN A 550 -32.05 -5.72 4.10
C GLN A 550 -33.05 -6.86 3.95
N ASN A 551 -32.61 -8.10 3.79
CA ASN A 551 -33.46 -9.23 3.48
C ASN A 551 -33.77 -10.14 4.67
N VAL A 552 -33.03 -10.00 5.78
CA VAL A 552 -33.10 -10.90 6.93
C VAL A 552 -33.20 -10.09 8.21
N SER A 553 -34.24 -10.36 9.02
CA SER A 553 -34.35 -9.76 10.36
C SER A 553 -33.28 -10.32 11.29
N ILE A 554 -32.42 -9.46 11.89
CA ILE A 554 -31.36 -9.90 12.79
C ILE A 554 -31.92 -9.98 14.22
N LEU A 555 -32.26 -8.84 14.80
CA LEU A 555 -32.68 -8.76 16.21
C LEU A 555 -34.17 -9.14 16.41
N GLY A 556 -34.98 -8.98 15.38
CA GLY A 556 -36.41 -9.33 15.39
C GLY A 556 -36.69 -10.77 14.96
N GLU A 557 -35.68 -11.61 14.78
CA GLU A 557 -35.87 -13.05 14.51
C GLU A 557 -36.44 -13.75 15.76
N GLU A 558 -37.49 -14.52 15.57
CA GLU A 558 -38.19 -15.21 16.66
C GLU A 558 -37.48 -16.49 17.11
N ASP A 559 -36.85 -17.22 16.14
CA ASP A 559 -36.03 -18.39 16.43
C ASP A 559 -34.72 -17.96 17.13
N PRO A 560 -34.52 -18.36 18.41
CA PRO A 560 -33.33 -17.97 19.16
C PRO A 560 -32.01 -18.45 18.53
N ALA A 561 -31.99 -19.62 17.88
CA ALA A 561 -30.79 -20.16 17.24
C ALA A 561 -30.43 -19.34 16.00
N LYS A 562 -31.42 -19.04 15.15
CA LYS A 562 -31.21 -18.17 13.95
C LYS A 562 -30.84 -16.75 14.35
N ARG A 563 -31.48 -16.18 15.36
CA ARG A 563 -31.14 -14.87 15.88
C ARG A 563 -29.69 -14.84 16.39
N SER A 564 -29.28 -15.85 17.14
CA SER A 564 -27.91 -15.99 17.61
C SER A 564 -26.91 -16.04 16.47
N LEU A 565 -27.13 -16.90 15.46
CA LEU A 565 -26.27 -17.01 14.28
C LEU A 565 -26.11 -15.65 13.58
N ARG A 566 -27.20 -14.91 13.38
CA ARG A 566 -27.20 -13.61 12.69
C ARG A 566 -26.45 -12.53 13.45
N ILE A 567 -26.49 -12.55 14.78
CA ILE A 567 -25.71 -11.65 15.63
C ILE A 567 -24.22 -11.99 15.50
N HIS A 568 -23.84 -13.26 15.57
CA HIS A 568 -22.46 -13.71 15.41
C HIS A 568 -21.91 -13.43 14.01
N LEU A 569 -22.71 -13.62 12.94
CA LEU A 569 -22.34 -13.23 11.58
C LEU A 569 -22.08 -11.73 11.48
N SER A 570 -22.97 -10.91 12.04
CA SER A 570 -22.78 -9.46 12.05
C SER A 570 -21.50 -9.06 12.78
N ARG A 571 -21.22 -9.65 13.94
CA ARG A 571 -20.00 -9.44 14.70
C ARG A 571 -18.76 -9.79 13.88
N LYS A 572 -18.71 -11.00 13.28
CA LYS A 572 -17.55 -11.43 12.50
C LYS A 572 -17.31 -10.58 11.26
N VAL A 573 -18.35 -10.16 10.57
CA VAL A 573 -18.24 -9.19 9.47
C VAL A 573 -17.63 -7.88 9.96
N GLY A 574 -18.08 -7.36 11.09
CA GLY A 574 -17.49 -6.15 11.69
C GLY A 574 -16.01 -6.32 12.01
N GLU A 575 -15.61 -7.45 12.60
CA GLU A 575 -14.20 -7.76 12.92
C GLU A 575 -13.34 -7.85 11.65
N VAL A 576 -13.84 -8.47 10.57
CA VAL A 576 -13.14 -8.58 9.29
C VAL A 576 -13.04 -7.21 8.59
N ILE A 577 -14.08 -6.38 8.63
CA ILE A 577 -14.02 -5.00 8.12
C ILE A 577 -12.95 -4.22 8.88
N ALA A 578 -12.94 -4.27 10.21
CA ALA A 578 -11.96 -3.57 11.03
C ALA A 578 -10.53 -4.05 10.75
N THR A 579 -10.32 -5.38 10.64
CA THR A 579 -9.02 -5.96 10.28
C THR A 579 -8.59 -5.51 8.89
N GLY A 580 -9.45 -5.61 7.87
CA GLY A 580 -9.12 -5.20 6.51
C GLY A 580 -8.78 -3.70 6.43
N PHE A 581 -9.51 -2.84 7.15
CA PHE A 581 -9.22 -1.42 7.22
C PHE A 581 -7.94 -1.11 8.00
N ASP A 582 -7.66 -1.85 9.08
CA ASP A 582 -6.37 -1.76 9.78
C ASP A 582 -5.20 -2.08 8.83
N LEU A 583 -5.30 -3.12 7.98
CA LEU A 583 -4.30 -3.44 6.97
C LEU A 583 -4.07 -2.31 5.94
N LEU A 584 -5.08 -1.49 5.71
CA LEU A 584 -5.00 -0.30 4.86
C LEU A 584 -4.59 0.97 5.63
N GLY A 585 -4.35 0.89 6.94
CA GLY A 585 -4.08 2.03 7.79
C GLY A 585 -5.28 2.97 7.94
N ILE A 586 -6.51 2.45 7.85
CA ILE A 586 -7.77 3.20 7.94
C ILE A 586 -8.47 2.87 9.26
N GLU A 587 -8.91 3.89 9.96
CA GLU A 587 -9.70 3.74 11.19
C GLU A 587 -11.19 3.54 10.88
N VAL A 588 -11.88 2.81 11.75
CA VAL A 588 -13.34 2.62 11.70
C VAL A 588 -14.01 3.21 12.93
N PRO A 589 -15.08 4.02 12.79
CA PRO A 589 -15.77 4.63 13.92
C PRO A 589 -16.86 3.68 14.47
N GLU A 590 -16.98 3.59 15.78
CA GLU A 590 -18.03 2.77 16.41
C GLU A 590 -19.45 3.35 16.24
N ARG A 591 -19.55 4.65 15.97
CA ARG A 591 -20.80 5.38 15.73
C ARG A 591 -20.59 6.41 14.63
N MET A 592 -21.61 6.59 13.84
CA MET A 592 -21.57 7.51 12.71
C MET A 592 -22.97 8.04 12.41
#